data_87d9bae94d592fe37da562fdb24fe2df
#
_entry.id   87d9bae94d592fe37da562fdb24fe2df
#
_cell.length_a   1.000
_cell.length_b   1.000
_cell.length_c   1.000
_cell.angle_alpha   90.00
_cell.angle_beta   90.00
_cell.angle_gamma   90.00
#
_symmetry.space_group_name_H-M   'P 1'
#
loop_
_entity.id
_entity.type
_entity.pdbx_description
1 polymer ?
#
loop_
_entity_poly.entity_id
_entity_poly.type
_entity_poly.pdbx_seq_one_letter_code
_entity_poly.pdbx_strand_id
1 'polypeptide(L)'
;MKKFFNRKIETFILLLLCASFLSAAPVKSEEEAIKTVKKSIIKHNLGGKSGVKCMKFYIDETAEDFQVDVRSDNEKCGGDSRVEPRMFSYTVNKKTGKLKTDSFEYAKEKGIDWEGDYLSID
;
A
#
# COMPACT_ATOMS: atom_id res chain seq x y z
N MET A 1 -37.24 -22.18 27.04
CA MET A 1 -35.79 -22.33 27.19
C MET A 1 -35.05 -22.62 25.90
N LYS A 2 -35.54 -23.50 25.05
CA LYS A 2 -34.89 -23.79 23.77
C LYS A 2 -34.82 -22.58 22.81
N LYS A 3 -35.79 -21.68 22.82
CA LYS A 3 -35.81 -20.46 22.02
C LYS A 3 -34.74 -19.43 22.46
N PHE A 4 -34.37 -19.43 23.73
CA PHE A 4 -33.35 -18.53 24.26
C PHE A 4 -31.95 -18.95 23.84
N PHE A 5 -31.71 -20.23 23.71
CA PHE A 5 -30.42 -20.78 23.30
C PHE A 5 -30.14 -20.49 21.81
N ASN A 6 -31.15 -20.59 20.98
CA ASN A 6 -31.03 -20.32 19.55
C ASN A 6 -30.73 -18.83 19.24
N ARG A 7 -31.27 -17.92 20.04
CA ARG A 7 -30.97 -16.47 19.87
C ARG A 7 -29.51 -16.15 20.16
N LYS A 8 -28.89 -16.79 21.13
CA LYS A 8 -27.50 -16.56 21.46
C LYS A 8 -26.57 -17.07 20.34
N ILE A 9 -26.92 -18.15 19.70
CA ILE A 9 -26.13 -18.72 18.60
C ILE A 9 -26.23 -17.82 17.36
N GLU A 10 -27.41 -17.32 17.04
CA GLU A 10 -27.60 -16.41 15.91
C GLU A 10 -26.83 -15.10 16.08
N THR A 11 -26.83 -14.53 17.28
CA THR A 11 -26.08 -13.31 17.60
C THR A 11 -24.57 -13.54 17.47
N PHE A 12 -24.07 -14.69 17.86
CA PHE A 12 -22.67 -15.05 17.75
C PHE A 12 -22.21 -15.21 16.29
N ILE A 13 -23.03 -15.82 15.44
CA ILE A 13 -22.75 -15.96 14.00
C ILE A 13 -22.72 -14.60 13.31
N LEU A 14 -23.61 -13.67 13.65
CA LEU A 14 -23.63 -12.33 13.14
C LEU A 14 -22.37 -11.54 13.50
N LEU A 15 -21.86 -11.68 14.71
CA LEU A 15 -20.61 -11.05 15.16
C LEU A 15 -19.39 -11.58 14.39
N LEU A 16 -19.34 -12.85 14.08
CA LEU A 16 -18.28 -13.45 13.27
C LEU A 16 -18.29 -12.96 11.83
N LEU A 17 -19.45 -12.77 11.23
CA LEU A 17 -19.60 -12.22 9.90
C LEU A 17 -19.15 -10.76 9.84
N CYS A 18 -19.45 -9.93 10.84
CA CYS A 18 -18.98 -8.56 10.94
C CYS A 18 -17.46 -8.48 11.07
N ALA A 19 -16.81 -9.40 11.76
CA ALA A 19 -15.36 -9.43 11.92
C ALA A 19 -14.63 -9.71 10.60
N SER A 20 -15.21 -10.47 9.67
CA SER A 20 -14.59 -10.79 8.38
C SER A 20 -14.54 -9.61 7.41
N PHE A 21 -15.33 -8.55 7.64
CA PHE A 21 -15.30 -7.33 6.82
C PHE A 21 -14.27 -6.30 7.27
N LEU A 22 -13.56 -6.54 8.37
CA LEU A 22 -12.56 -5.62 8.93
C LEU A 22 -11.18 -5.72 8.26
N SER A 23 -11.03 -6.50 7.17
CA SER A 23 -9.77 -6.67 6.45
C SER A 23 -9.35 -5.45 5.64
N ALA A 24 -10.28 -4.54 5.29
CA ALA A 24 -10.00 -3.29 4.60
C ALA A 24 -10.01 -2.15 5.63
N ALA A 25 -8.83 -1.74 6.09
CA ALA A 25 -8.71 -0.69 7.09
C ALA A 25 -8.45 0.67 6.44
N PRO A 26 -9.17 1.72 6.86
CA PRO A 26 -8.85 3.07 6.41
C PRO A 26 -7.45 3.48 6.84
N VAL A 27 -6.80 4.29 5.99
CA VAL A 27 -5.48 4.87 6.27
C VAL A 27 -5.68 6.32 6.67
N LYS A 28 -5.32 6.66 7.89
CA LYS A 28 -5.65 7.95 8.51
C LYS A 28 -4.48 8.92 8.60
N SER A 29 -3.24 8.44 8.45
CA SER A 29 -2.05 9.26 8.61
C SER A 29 -1.02 8.99 7.52
N GLU A 30 -0.12 9.95 7.34
CA GLU A 30 1.02 9.81 6.44
C GLU A 30 1.91 8.63 6.84
N GLU A 31 2.12 8.42 8.13
CA GLU A 31 2.91 7.30 8.65
C GLU A 31 2.30 5.95 8.27
N GLU A 32 0.98 5.82 8.41
CA GLU A 32 0.27 4.60 8.02
C GLU A 32 0.37 4.38 6.51
N ALA A 33 0.25 5.44 5.71
CA ALA A 33 0.38 5.36 4.26
C ALA A 33 1.78 4.87 3.85
N ILE A 34 2.83 5.45 4.41
CA ILE A 34 4.21 5.04 4.15
C ILE A 34 4.43 3.58 4.57
N LYS A 35 3.95 3.20 5.73
CA LYS A 35 4.06 1.82 6.21
C LYS A 35 3.38 0.82 5.28
N THR A 36 2.21 1.16 4.79
CA THR A 36 1.45 0.32 3.86
C THR A 36 2.19 0.19 2.52
N VAL A 37 2.72 1.28 2.01
CA VAL A 37 3.53 1.29 0.78
C VAL A 37 4.79 0.47 0.94
N LYS A 38 5.52 0.60 2.05
CA LYS A 38 6.72 -0.20 2.32
C LYS A 38 6.44 -1.69 2.33
N LYS A 39 5.32 -2.11 2.93
CA LYS A 39 4.91 -3.51 2.92
C LYS A 39 4.67 -4.04 1.51
N SER A 40 4.02 -3.25 0.67
CA SER A 40 3.76 -3.59 -0.73
C SER A 40 5.06 -3.72 -1.52
N ILE A 41 5.98 -2.76 -1.36
CA ILE A 41 7.29 -2.80 -2.01
C ILE A 41 8.06 -4.07 -1.65
N ILE A 42 8.08 -4.43 -0.39
CA ILE A 42 8.76 -5.63 0.10
C ILE A 42 8.10 -6.89 -0.45
N LYS A 43 6.79 -6.96 -0.40
CA LYS A 43 6.00 -8.11 -0.87
C LYS A 43 6.25 -8.40 -2.35
N HIS A 44 6.31 -7.37 -3.17
CA HIS A 44 6.51 -7.49 -4.62
C HIS A 44 7.96 -7.33 -5.06
N ASN A 45 8.87 -7.16 -4.11
CA ASN A 45 10.31 -7.00 -4.35
C ASN A 45 10.62 -5.89 -5.36
N LEU A 46 9.97 -4.75 -5.21
CA LEU A 46 10.18 -3.59 -6.06
C LEU A 46 11.42 -2.81 -5.64
N GLY A 47 12.08 -2.18 -6.60
CA GLY A 47 13.26 -1.35 -6.33
C GLY A 47 14.58 -2.09 -6.23
N GLY A 48 14.62 -3.37 -6.57
CA GLY A 48 15.85 -4.15 -6.70
C GLY A 48 16.48 -4.56 -5.37
N LYS A 49 17.77 -4.91 -5.45
CA LYS A 49 18.53 -5.48 -4.32
C LYS A 49 18.71 -4.56 -3.12
N SER A 50 18.74 -3.26 -3.35
CA SER A 50 18.95 -2.27 -2.31
C SER A 50 17.77 -2.16 -1.35
N GLY A 51 16.57 -2.43 -1.85
CA GLY A 51 15.37 -2.47 -1.05
C GLY A 51 14.96 -1.14 -0.45
N VAL A 52 14.04 -1.21 0.49
CA VAL A 52 13.44 -0.05 1.16
C VAL A 52 14.46 0.83 1.91
N LYS A 53 15.56 0.26 2.34
CA LYS A 53 16.64 0.98 3.05
C LYS A 53 17.24 2.12 2.22
N CYS A 54 17.21 1.98 0.90
CA CYS A 54 17.80 2.93 -0.03
C CYS A 54 16.75 3.79 -0.72
N MET A 55 15.60 3.94 -0.11
CA MET A 55 14.49 4.73 -0.64
C MET A 55 14.16 5.89 0.28
N LYS A 56 13.76 7.00 -0.33
CA LYS A 56 13.13 8.15 0.33
C LYS A 56 11.68 8.21 -0.10
N PHE A 57 10.82 8.60 0.82
CA PHE A 57 9.37 8.66 0.62
C PHE A 57 8.89 10.09 0.82
N TYR A 58 8.34 10.67 -0.23
CA TYR A 58 7.72 11.99 -0.20
C TYR A 58 6.22 11.82 -0.34
N ILE A 59 5.48 12.48 0.50
CA ILE A 59 4.04 12.28 0.56
C ILE A 59 3.29 13.58 0.32
N ASP A 60 2.26 13.52 -0.52
CA ASP A 60 1.29 14.57 -0.73
C ASP A 60 -0.09 14.03 -0.38
N GLU A 61 -0.90 14.87 0.23
CA GLU A 61 -2.25 14.52 0.63
C GLU A 61 -3.27 15.20 -0.27
N THR A 62 -4.18 14.41 -0.82
CA THR A 62 -5.37 14.91 -1.52
C THR A 62 -6.61 14.64 -0.66
N ALA A 63 -7.79 15.07 -1.09
CA ALA A 63 -9.03 14.80 -0.37
C ALA A 63 -9.30 13.30 -0.20
N GLU A 64 -8.94 12.48 -1.17
CA GLU A 64 -9.27 11.06 -1.21
C GLU A 64 -8.09 10.13 -0.97
N ASP A 65 -6.87 10.57 -1.31
CA ASP A 65 -5.70 9.72 -1.33
C ASP A 65 -4.50 10.36 -0.66
N PHE A 66 -3.55 9.51 -0.27
CA PHE A 66 -2.15 9.90 -0.09
C PHE A 66 -1.38 9.50 -1.34
N GLN A 67 -0.61 10.42 -1.89
CA GLN A 67 0.33 10.14 -2.98
C GLN A 67 1.72 10.00 -2.40
N VAL A 68 2.36 8.88 -2.66
CA VAL A 68 3.70 8.57 -2.13
C VAL A 68 4.67 8.45 -3.29
N ASP A 69 5.58 9.40 -3.38
CA ASP A 69 6.63 9.43 -4.38
C ASP A 69 7.87 8.74 -3.79
N VAL A 70 8.33 7.69 -4.45
CA VAL A 70 9.47 6.89 -3.99
C VAL A 70 10.69 7.24 -4.82
N ARG A 71 11.75 7.67 -4.14
CA ARG A 71 13.00 8.10 -4.75
C ARG A 71 14.18 7.33 -4.21
N SER A 72 15.24 7.23 -4.99
CA SER A 72 16.50 6.64 -4.53
C SER A 72 17.18 7.55 -3.52
N ASP A 73 17.66 6.96 -2.43
CA ASP A 73 18.47 7.65 -1.43
C ASP A 73 19.96 7.49 -1.78
N ASN A 74 20.44 8.30 -2.71
CA ASN A 74 21.81 8.26 -3.18
C ASN A 74 22.81 8.67 -2.11
N GLU A 75 22.43 9.56 -1.22
CA GLU A 75 23.28 9.97 -0.10
C GLU A 75 23.63 8.79 0.82
N LYS A 76 22.64 7.95 1.10
CA LYS A 76 22.81 6.80 1.99
C LYS A 76 23.43 5.59 1.29
N CYS A 77 23.04 5.33 0.05
CA CYS A 77 23.33 4.05 -0.61
C CYS A 77 24.26 4.14 -1.82
N GLY A 78 24.77 5.32 -2.11
CA GLY A 78 25.71 5.52 -3.21
C GLY A 78 25.07 6.13 -4.44
N GLY A 79 25.88 6.76 -5.24
CA GLY A 79 25.50 7.55 -6.39
C GLY A 79 25.72 9.04 -6.15
N ASP A 80 25.20 9.87 -7.04
CA ASP A 80 25.32 11.32 -6.89
C ASP A 80 24.34 11.82 -5.80
N SER A 81 24.91 12.23 -4.65
CA SER A 81 24.13 12.70 -3.51
C SER A 81 23.33 13.99 -3.75
N ARG A 82 23.61 14.68 -4.84
CA ARG A 82 22.92 15.91 -5.22
C ARG A 82 21.58 15.65 -5.90
N VAL A 83 21.32 14.40 -6.29
CA VAL A 83 20.08 14.01 -6.97
C VAL A 83 19.38 12.87 -6.23
N GLU A 84 18.07 12.87 -6.35
CA GLU A 84 17.21 11.81 -5.81
C GLU A 84 16.34 11.27 -6.95
N PRO A 85 16.87 10.32 -7.76
CA PRO A 85 16.11 9.81 -8.90
C PRO A 85 14.77 9.22 -8.49
N ARG A 86 13.73 9.59 -9.23
CA ARG A 86 12.40 9.01 -9.02
C ARG A 86 12.41 7.54 -9.45
N MET A 87 11.85 6.70 -8.62
CA MET A 87 11.72 5.27 -8.91
C MET A 87 10.30 4.93 -9.39
N PHE A 88 9.31 5.19 -8.57
CA PHE A 88 7.89 4.98 -8.86
C PHE A 88 7.06 5.72 -7.81
N SER A 89 5.76 5.72 -7.99
CA SER A 89 4.84 6.32 -7.04
C SER A 89 3.71 5.35 -6.68
N TYR A 90 3.09 5.62 -5.55
CA TYR A 90 1.90 4.93 -5.08
C TYR A 90 0.80 5.93 -4.78
N THR A 91 -0.44 5.48 -4.89
CA THR A 91 -1.57 6.16 -4.27
C THR A 91 -2.17 5.21 -3.23
N VAL A 92 -2.53 5.77 -2.09
CA VAL A 92 -3.17 5.04 -0.99
C VAL A 92 -4.53 5.67 -0.74
N ASN A 93 -5.59 4.94 -0.98
CA ASN A 93 -6.95 5.45 -0.74
C ASN A 93 -7.18 5.56 0.77
N LYS A 94 -7.60 6.74 1.23
CA LYS A 94 -7.80 7.00 2.66
C LYS A 94 -8.89 6.16 3.31
N LYS A 95 -9.96 5.88 2.58
CA LYS A 95 -11.12 5.14 3.09
C LYS A 95 -10.91 3.64 3.11
N THR A 96 -10.31 3.11 2.07
CA THR A 96 -10.21 1.67 1.84
C THR A 96 -8.83 1.09 2.10
N GLY A 97 -7.80 1.94 2.11
CA GLY A 97 -6.41 1.49 2.17
C GLY A 97 -5.91 0.83 0.88
N LYS A 98 -6.70 0.85 -0.18
CA LYS A 98 -6.31 0.25 -1.47
C LYS A 98 -5.17 1.01 -2.10
N LEU A 99 -4.25 0.27 -2.67
CA LEU A 99 -3.04 0.79 -3.29
C LEU A 99 -3.11 0.73 -4.80
N LYS A 100 -2.51 1.74 -5.44
CA LYS A 100 -2.18 1.74 -6.86
C LYS A 100 -0.75 2.19 -7.03
N THR A 101 -0.08 1.71 -8.06
CA THR A 101 1.31 2.09 -8.36
C THR A 101 1.54 2.24 -9.85
N ASP A 102 2.45 3.11 -10.22
CA ASP A 102 2.95 3.26 -11.59
C ASP A 102 4.28 2.53 -11.81
N SER A 103 4.65 1.59 -10.94
CA SER A 103 5.88 0.84 -11.04
C SER A 103 5.96 0.06 -12.35
N PHE A 104 6.99 0.32 -13.13
CA PHE A 104 7.30 -0.44 -14.35
C PHE A 104 7.58 -1.91 -14.04
N GLU A 105 8.31 -2.18 -12.96
CA GLU A 105 8.65 -3.54 -12.54
C GLU A 105 7.39 -4.35 -12.22
N TYR A 106 6.43 -3.74 -11.56
CA TYR A 106 5.17 -4.39 -11.24
C TYR A 106 4.35 -4.69 -12.49
N ALA A 107 4.24 -3.74 -13.41
CA ALA A 107 3.55 -3.92 -14.68
C ALA A 107 4.17 -5.08 -15.49
N LYS A 108 5.48 -5.14 -15.52
CA LYS A 108 6.23 -6.21 -16.19
C LYS A 108 5.95 -7.56 -15.56
N GLU A 109 5.95 -7.64 -14.24
CA GLU A 109 5.61 -8.86 -13.49
C GLU A 109 4.22 -9.38 -13.87
N LYS A 110 3.26 -8.47 -14.05
CA LYS A 110 1.89 -8.81 -14.41
C LYS A 110 1.69 -9.05 -15.93
N GLY A 111 2.71 -8.85 -16.74
CA GLY A 111 2.59 -9.01 -18.19
C GLY A 111 1.75 -7.90 -18.83
N ILE A 112 1.70 -6.72 -18.23
CA ILE A 112 0.93 -5.59 -18.71
C ILE A 112 1.87 -4.61 -19.45
N ASP A 113 1.46 -4.15 -20.63
CA ASP A 113 2.16 -3.08 -21.33
C ASP A 113 2.03 -1.79 -20.54
N TRP A 114 3.16 -1.29 -20.05
CA TRP A 114 3.18 -0.10 -19.21
C TRP A 114 3.17 1.16 -20.05
N GLU A 115 2.17 2.00 -19.82
CA GLU A 115 2.01 3.30 -20.46
C GLU A 115 2.11 4.46 -19.47
N GLY A 116 2.63 4.20 -18.27
CA GLY A 116 2.74 5.19 -17.21
C GLY A 116 1.53 5.27 -16.30
N ASP A 117 0.53 4.43 -16.52
CA ASP A 117 -0.69 4.43 -15.73
C ASP A 117 -0.50 3.73 -14.37
N TYR A 118 -1.35 4.12 -13.42
CA TYR A 118 -1.42 3.47 -12.12
C TYR A 118 -2.21 2.17 -12.21
N LEU A 119 -1.63 1.10 -11.68
CA LEU A 119 -2.24 -0.23 -11.60
C LEU A 119 -2.58 -0.57 -10.17
N SER A 120 -3.68 -1.26 -9.96
CA SER A 120 -4.03 -1.78 -8.63
C SER A 120 -2.98 -2.78 -8.17
N ILE A 121 -2.55 -2.65 -6.92
CA ILE A 121 -1.56 -3.52 -6.28
C ILE A 121 -2.02 -3.79 -4.85
N ASP A 122 -2.03 -5.06 -4.46
CA ASP A 122 -2.51 -5.51 -3.13
C ASP A 122 -3.96 -5.17 -2.83
#